data_810646cd3e6923998d936117c787f26e
#
_entry.id   810646cd3e6923998d936117c787f26e
#
_cell.length_a   1.000
_cell.length_b   1.000
_cell.length_c   1.000
_cell.angle_alpha   90.00
_cell.angle_beta   90.00
_cell.angle_gamma   90.00
#
_symmetry.space_group_name_H-M   'P 1'
#
loop_
_entity.id
_entity.type
_entity.pdbx_description
1 polymer ?
#
loop_
_entity_poly.entity_id
_entity_poly.type
_entity_poly.pdbx_seq_one_letter_code
_entity_poly.pdbx_strand_id
1 'polypeptide(L)'
;MQGLLNSLRRTDYTKNITPELSGEDVIIMGWVHEIRDLGGIVFVLVRDKDGLIQITAPSKKVDPEILEEIRKFRKESVVAIEGTVQKSDKAPNGVEIIPRKIEMLNLAQQPLPMDPTEKVRAEIDTRLDSRFLDLRKANISSIFKIKSQMFHTIRDFFYENGFVEINTPKLVASATEGGTELFPITYFEKEAFLGQSPQLYKQIMMSSGMDKVFEIGQIFRAEEHDTLRHLNEAISIDAEASFMDDVDMMEVLNNMIKQVIIDINEKCSDELNTIGHEIPIPEDPFPKVTYDEAVDIVNSKGVEMEWGEDLSRAAEKALGDTVGGFYFLTEWPSAIKPFYVMPLESDPKKSHAFDLMYDNLELSSGATRVHQYDLLVTQIEERDLNPGAFGSYLKSFKYGMPPHAGWGVGADRLTMVLTGVNNIRETVLFPRDRHRLTP
;
A
#
# COMPACT_ATOMS: atom_id res chain seq x y z
N MET A 1 33.19 -24.15 -8.01
CA MET A 1 32.15 -23.65 -8.94
C MET A 1 32.44 -22.19 -9.19
N GLN A 2 32.79 -21.81 -10.42
CA GLN A 2 32.80 -20.39 -10.82
C GLN A 2 31.35 -19.91 -10.74
N GLY A 3 31.11 -18.82 -9.98
CA GLY A 3 29.77 -18.26 -9.86
C GLY A 3 29.29 -17.65 -11.19
N LEU A 4 27.96 -17.56 -11.39
CA LEU A 4 27.28 -17.01 -12.57
C LEU A 4 27.77 -15.60 -12.99
N LEU A 5 28.39 -14.85 -12.08
CA LEU A 5 28.92 -13.51 -12.31
C LEU A 5 30.44 -13.49 -12.57
N ASN A 6 31.02 -14.60 -12.98
CA ASN A 6 32.46 -14.75 -13.23
C ASN A 6 33.31 -14.09 -12.12
N SER A 7 34.13 -13.09 -12.47
CA SER A 7 34.99 -12.38 -11.53
C SER A 7 34.41 -11.05 -11.04
N LEU A 8 33.29 -10.58 -11.63
CA LEU A 8 32.70 -9.29 -11.27
C LEU A 8 31.73 -9.44 -10.08
N ARG A 9 31.84 -8.53 -9.12
CA ARG A 9 30.89 -8.36 -8.01
C ARG A 9 30.69 -6.88 -7.82
N ARG A 10 29.42 -6.43 -7.74
CA ARG A 10 29.11 -5.02 -7.46
C ARG A 10 29.84 -4.57 -6.18
N THR A 11 30.59 -3.47 -6.29
CA THR A 11 31.18 -2.79 -5.14
C THR A 11 30.25 -1.70 -4.61
N ASP A 12 29.61 -0.94 -5.53
CA ASP A 12 28.85 0.25 -5.22
C ASP A 12 27.53 0.33 -5.99
N TYR A 13 26.55 0.99 -5.36
CA TYR A 13 25.36 1.47 -6.03
C TYR A 13 25.58 2.91 -6.54
N THR A 14 24.84 3.30 -7.58
CA THR A 14 24.99 4.60 -8.25
C THR A 14 24.92 5.79 -7.27
N LYS A 15 24.07 5.72 -6.24
CA LYS A 15 23.92 6.77 -5.21
C LYS A 15 25.20 6.99 -4.39
N ASN A 16 26.00 5.96 -4.19
CA ASN A 16 27.23 6.02 -3.38
C ASN A 16 28.43 6.51 -4.16
N ILE A 17 28.33 6.61 -5.50
CA ILE A 17 29.44 7.04 -6.35
C ILE A 17 29.39 8.56 -6.49
N THR A 18 30.22 9.22 -5.71
CA THR A 18 30.30 10.67 -5.57
C THR A 18 31.65 11.22 -6.04
N PRO A 19 31.83 12.55 -6.24
CA PRO A 19 33.09 13.15 -6.63
C PRO A 19 34.27 12.84 -5.73
N GLU A 20 34.05 12.46 -4.47
CA GLU A 20 35.09 12.07 -3.49
C GLU A 20 35.77 10.76 -3.88
N LEU A 21 35.09 9.87 -4.61
CA LEU A 21 35.66 8.62 -5.12
C LEU A 21 36.48 8.79 -6.41
N SER A 22 36.74 10.01 -6.84
CA SER A 22 37.50 10.24 -8.08
C SER A 22 38.91 9.62 -8.02
N GLY A 23 39.21 8.75 -8.94
CA GLY A 23 40.46 7.97 -9.02
C GLY A 23 40.31 6.55 -8.50
N GLU A 24 39.21 6.23 -7.77
CA GLU A 24 38.96 4.89 -7.26
C GLU A 24 38.31 4.01 -8.35
N ASP A 25 38.52 2.71 -8.21
CA ASP A 25 37.92 1.70 -9.08
C ASP A 25 36.64 1.16 -8.47
N VAL A 26 35.58 1.11 -9.26
CA VAL A 26 34.28 0.61 -8.86
C VAL A 26 33.74 -0.43 -9.84
N ILE A 27 32.90 -1.32 -9.35
CA ILE A 27 32.13 -2.27 -10.17
C ILE A 27 30.64 -1.96 -9.95
N ILE A 28 30.00 -1.51 -11.02
CA ILE A 28 28.54 -1.30 -11.03
C ILE A 28 27.84 -2.39 -11.83
N MET A 29 26.58 -2.64 -11.47
CA MET A 29 25.70 -3.55 -12.22
C MET A 29 24.31 -2.94 -12.33
N GLY A 30 23.74 -2.98 -13.51
CA GLY A 30 22.44 -2.37 -13.74
C GLY A 30 21.92 -2.57 -15.15
N TRP A 31 20.93 -1.78 -15.48
CA TRP A 31 20.29 -1.77 -16.80
C TRP A 31 20.79 -0.59 -17.62
N VAL A 32 21.05 -0.83 -18.90
CA VAL A 32 21.40 0.21 -19.88
C VAL A 32 20.18 1.09 -20.14
N HIS A 33 20.18 2.30 -19.58
CA HIS A 33 19.07 3.25 -19.70
C HIS A 33 19.11 4.01 -21.04
N GLU A 34 20.26 4.53 -21.41
CA GLU A 34 20.45 5.27 -22.65
C GLU A 34 21.87 5.06 -23.22
N ILE A 35 21.99 5.09 -24.52
CA ILE A 35 23.28 5.00 -25.24
C ILE A 35 23.36 6.14 -26.23
N ARG A 36 24.51 6.85 -26.27
CA ARG A 36 24.82 7.90 -27.25
C ARG A 36 26.20 7.67 -27.82
N ASP A 37 26.27 7.24 -29.08
CA ASP A 37 27.54 7.10 -29.83
C ASP A 37 27.75 8.35 -30.68
N LEU A 38 28.83 9.08 -30.40
CA LEU A 38 29.26 10.27 -31.14
C LEU A 38 30.50 9.98 -32.03
N GLY A 39 30.75 8.70 -32.32
CA GLY A 39 31.88 8.23 -33.12
C GLY A 39 33.20 8.17 -32.35
N GLY A 40 33.70 9.28 -31.84
CA GLY A 40 34.92 9.34 -31.04
C GLY A 40 34.78 9.09 -29.55
N ILE A 41 33.54 9.05 -29.07
CA ILE A 41 33.21 8.82 -27.66
C ILE A 41 31.80 8.21 -27.57
N VAL A 42 31.65 7.20 -26.71
CA VAL A 42 30.34 6.59 -26.41
C VAL A 42 29.97 6.89 -24.96
N PHE A 43 28.75 7.34 -24.75
CA PHE A 43 28.14 7.52 -23.43
C PHE A 43 27.07 6.46 -23.21
N VAL A 44 27.08 5.86 -22.04
CA VAL A 44 26.04 4.93 -21.60
C VAL A 44 25.56 5.38 -20.24
N LEU A 45 24.25 5.59 -20.08
CA LEU A 45 23.64 5.74 -18.77
C LEU A 45 23.24 4.35 -18.28
N VAL A 46 23.74 3.97 -17.12
CA VAL A 46 23.40 2.74 -16.43
C VAL A 46 22.53 3.09 -15.23
N ARG A 47 21.41 2.39 -15.09
CA ARG A 47 20.46 2.54 -13.98
C ARG A 47 20.55 1.35 -13.06
N ASP A 48 20.58 1.61 -11.76
CA ASP A 48 20.31 0.61 -10.72
C ASP A 48 19.08 1.01 -9.86
N LYS A 49 18.94 0.44 -8.67
CA LYS A 49 17.83 0.74 -7.76
C LYS A 49 17.86 2.15 -7.18
N ASP A 50 19.03 2.82 -7.19
CA ASP A 50 19.24 4.07 -6.48
C ASP A 50 19.42 5.27 -7.44
N GLY A 51 19.56 5.02 -8.75
CA GLY A 51 19.68 6.12 -9.72
C GLY A 51 20.38 5.77 -11.03
N LEU A 52 20.99 6.79 -11.61
CA LEU A 52 21.71 6.74 -12.90
C LEU A 52 23.18 7.11 -12.70
N ILE A 53 24.05 6.42 -13.42
CA ILE A 53 25.48 6.78 -13.54
C ILE A 53 25.89 6.80 -15.00
N GLN A 54 26.74 7.75 -15.39
CA GLN A 54 27.29 7.84 -16.73
C GLN A 54 28.56 7.02 -16.88
N ILE A 55 28.59 6.18 -17.87
CA ILE A 55 29.81 5.53 -18.38
C ILE A 55 30.26 6.31 -19.58
N THR A 56 31.51 6.75 -19.58
CA THR A 56 32.11 7.53 -20.68
C THR A 56 33.26 6.75 -21.27
N ALA A 57 33.14 6.38 -22.53
CA ALA A 57 34.13 5.58 -23.25
C ALA A 57 34.76 6.37 -24.44
N PRO A 58 35.80 7.20 -24.22
CA PRO A 58 36.51 7.88 -25.27
C PRO A 58 37.40 6.88 -26.02
N SER A 59 37.35 6.85 -27.37
CA SER A 59 38.09 5.93 -28.20
C SER A 59 39.63 6.02 -28.04
N LYS A 60 40.12 7.12 -27.51
CA LYS A 60 41.56 7.33 -27.25
C LYS A 60 42.02 6.80 -25.86
N LYS A 61 41.10 6.50 -24.97
CA LYS A 61 41.38 6.12 -23.57
C LYS A 61 40.92 4.71 -23.21
N VAL A 62 40.02 4.14 -23.98
CA VAL A 62 39.41 2.85 -23.74
C VAL A 62 39.83 1.85 -24.78
N ASP A 63 40.04 0.60 -24.37
CA ASP A 63 40.37 -0.49 -25.27
C ASP A 63 39.35 -0.62 -26.41
N PRO A 64 39.76 -0.77 -27.69
CA PRO A 64 38.86 -0.96 -28.81
C PRO A 64 37.85 -2.12 -28.61
N GLU A 65 38.24 -3.21 -27.94
CA GLU A 65 37.35 -4.35 -27.66
C GLU A 65 36.20 -3.93 -26.75
N ILE A 66 36.47 -3.10 -25.73
CA ILE A 66 35.44 -2.57 -24.82
C ILE A 66 34.45 -1.69 -25.59
N LEU A 67 34.95 -0.85 -26.52
CA LEU A 67 34.09 0.00 -27.35
C LEU A 67 33.19 -0.83 -28.26
N GLU A 68 33.69 -1.91 -28.82
CA GLU A 68 32.90 -2.82 -29.65
C GLU A 68 31.82 -3.53 -28.81
N GLU A 69 32.14 -3.93 -27.61
CA GLU A 69 31.13 -4.52 -26.69
C GLU A 69 30.05 -3.50 -26.27
N ILE A 70 30.42 -2.25 -25.95
CA ILE A 70 29.46 -1.19 -25.63
C ILE A 70 28.48 -0.95 -26.79
N ARG A 71 28.98 -0.99 -28.06
CA ARG A 71 28.14 -0.77 -29.25
C ARG A 71 27.11 -1.89 -29.48
N LYS A 72 27.28 -3.07 -28.86
CA LYS A 72 26.32 -4.16 -28.90
C LYS A 72 25.17 -3.99 -27.85
N PHE A 73 25.35 -3.04 -26.95
CA PHE A 73 24.33 -2.78 -25.91
C PHE A 73 23.02 -2.34 -26.56
N ARG A 74 21.93 -2.76 -25.93
CA ARG A 74 20.57 -2.29 -26.23
C ARG A 74 19.95 -1.70 -24.96
N LYS A 75 19.02 -0.79 -25.12
CA LYS A 75 18.27 -0.28 -23.97
C LYS A 75 17.70 -1.44 -23.19
N GLU A 76 17.77 -1.32 -21.85
CA GLU A 76 17.31 -2.30 -20.85
C GLU A 76 18.10 -3.62 -20.82
N SER A 77 19.23 -3.73 -21.56
CA SER A 77 20.18 -4.84 -21.33
C SER A 77 20.82 -4.74 -19.95
N VAL A 78 21.16 -5.87 -19.37
CA VAL A 78 21.80 -5.95 -18.05
C VAL A 78 23.30 -6.06 -18.23
N VAL A 79 24.05 -5.20 -17.56
CA VAL A 79 25.50 -5.10 -17.68
C VAL A 79 26.20 -5.06 -16.32
N ALA A 80 27.43 -5.55 -16.29
CA ALA A 80 28.39 -5.32 -15.22
C ALA A 80 29.59 -4.54 -15.82
N ILE A 81 30.00 -3.45 -15.16
CA ILE A 81 31.03 -2.56 -15.64
C ILE A 81 31.99 -2.25 -14.50
N GLU A 82 33.28 -2.59 -14.70
CA GLU A 82 34.38 -2.18 -13.85
C GLU A 82 35.08 -0.98 -14.52
N GLY A 83 35.34 0.06 -13.73
CA GLY A 83 36.01 1.25 -14.25
C GLY A 83 36.42 2.22 -13.16
N THR A 84 37.15 3.25 -13.57
CA THR A 84 37.64 4.29 -12.65
C THR A 84 36.71 5.48 -12.64
N VAL A 85 36.35 5.94 -11.45
CA VAL A 85 35.50 7.13 -11.23
C VAL A 85 36.30 8.39 -11.62
N GLN A 86 35.69 9.29 -12.38
CA GLN A 86 36.22 10.61 -12.71
C GLN A 86 35.20 11.71 -12.39
N LYS A 87 35.69 12.85 -11.90
CA LYS A 87 34.86 14.06 -11.77
C LYS A 87 34.40 14.55 -13.13
N SER A 88 33.15 14.91 -13.26
CA SER A 88 32.58 15.42 -14.51
C SER A 88 31.34 16.27 -14.23
N ASP A 89 31.49 17.59 -14.30
CA ASP A 89 30.38 18.54 -14.06
C ASP A 89 29.21 18.40 -15.05
N LYS A 90 29.42 17.67 -16.15
CA LYS A 90 28.43 17.45 -17.21
C LYS A 90 27.67 16.13 -17.04
N ALA A 91 28.16 15.25 -16.16
CA ALA A 91 27.55 13.94 -15.91
C ALA A 91 26.56 14.00 -14.74
N PRO A 92 25.56 13.12 -14.70
CA PRO A 92 24.72 12.94 -13.51
C PRO A 92 25.60 12.73 -12.26
N ASN A 93 25.17 13.26 -11.12
CA ASN A 93 25.90 13.18 -9.83
C ASN A 93 27.30 13.79 -9.82
N GLY A 94 27.70 14.57 -10.84
CA GLY A 94 29.02 15.20 -10.94
C GLY A 94 30.17 14.23 -11.21
N VAL A 95 29.88 12.99 -11.64
CA VAL A 95 30.87 11.94 -11.86
C VAL A 95 30.53 11.10 -13.10
N GLU A 96 31.55 10.51 -13.69
CA GLU A 96 31.44 9.50 -14.72
C GLU A 96 32.41 8.34 -14.44
N ILE A 97 32.16 7.18 -15.03
CA ILE A 97 33.04 6.02 -14.93
C ILE A 97 33.70 5.79 -16.29
N ILE A 98 35.04 5.71 -16.32
CA ILE A 98 35.79 5.27 -17.48
C ILE A 98 35.91 3.74 -17.41
N PRO A 99 35.30 2.99 -18.34
CA PRO A 99 35.27 1.55 -18.27
C PRO A 99 36.61 0.92 -18.57
N ARG A 100 36.97 -0.12 -17.80
CA ARG A 100 38.17 -0.97 -18.02
C ARG A 100 37.79 -2.42 -18.31
N LYS A 101 36.66 -2.87 -17.83
CA LYS A 101 36.09 -4.17 -18.12
C LYS A 101 34.58 -4.11 -18.18
N ILE A 102 34.02 -4.86 -19.10
CA ILE A 102 32.58 -4.91 -19.32
C ILE A 102 32.14 -6.35 -19.49
N GLU A 103 30.99 -6.67 -18.96
CA GLU A 103 30.32 -7.95 -19.18
C GLU A 103 28.83 -7.70 -19.48
N MET A 104 28.36 -8.17 -20.64
CA MET A 104 26.96 -8.25 -20.98
C MET A 104 26.36 -9.44 -20.24
N LEU A 105 25.58 -9.18 -19.19
CA LEU A 105 24.95 -10.24 -18.40
C LEU A 105 23.69 -10.78 -19.07
N ASN A 106 22.90 -9.89 -19.70
CA ASN A 106 21.71 -10.28 -20.45
C ASN A 106 21.35 -9.21 -21.49
N LEU A 107 21.17 -9.63 -22.73
CA LEU A 107 20.78 -8.75 -23.83
C LEU A 107 19.28 -8.63 -23.93
N ALA A 108 18.75 -7.41 -23.83
CA ALA A 108 17.32 -7.16 -23.96
C ALA A 108 16.83 -7.32 -25.40
N GLN A 109 15.67 -7.94 -25.57
CA GLN A 109 14.98 -7.98 -26.86
C GLN A 109 14.41 -6.60 -27.21
N GLN A 110 14.28 -6.34 -28.50
CA GLN A 110 13.68 -5.12 -29.04
C GLN A 110 12.59 -5.46 -30.07
N PRO A 111 11.52 -4.67 -30.19
CA PRO A 111 11.23 -3.47 -29.40
C PRO A 111 10.80 -3.81 -27.97
N LEU A 112 10.99 -2.86 -27.03
CA LEU A 112 10.45 -2.99 -25.69
C LEU A 112 8.92 -2.85 -25.72
N PRO A 113 8.19 -3.57 -24.86
CA PRO A 113 6.71 -3.47 -24.80
C PRO A 113 6.22 -2.11 -24.32
N MET A 114 7.05 -1.36 -23.60
CA MET A 114 6.81 0.03 -23.22
C MET A 114 8.13 0.78 -23.03
N ASP A 115 8.07 2.12 -23.08
CA ASP A 115 9.25 2.96 -22.79
C ASP A 115 9.41 3.19 -21.28
N PRO A 116 10.48 2.71 -20.66
CA PRO A 116 10.74 2.94 -19.23
C PRO A 116 11.39 4.32 -18.96
N THR A 117 11.65 5.14 -19.98
CA THR A 117 12.32 6.45 -19.83
C THR A 117 11.36 7.63 -19.68
N GLU A 118 10.06 7.38 -19.60
CA GLU A 118 8.98 8.38 -19.48
C GLU A 118 8.84 9.37 -20.67
N LYS A 119 9.65 9.21 -21.73
CA LYS A 119 9.53 10.04 -22.94
C LYS A 119 8.20 9.81 -23.67
N VAL A 120 7.64 8.60 -23.55
CA VAL A 120 6.34 8.22 -24.08
C VAL A 120 5.47 7.71 -22.93
N ARG A 121 4.32 8.37 -22.72
CA ARG A 121 3.33 7.92 -21.72
C ARG A 121 2.63 6.67 -22.23
N ALA A 122 2.50 5.67 -21.37
CA ALA A 122 1.70 4.47 -21.62
C ALA A 122 0.46 4.49 -20.73
N GLU A 123 -0.64 3.98 -21.26
CA GLU A 123 -1.87 3.76 -20.50
C GLU A 123 -1.64 2.77 -19.36
N ILE A 124 -2.48 2.86 -18.32
CA ILE A 124 -2.32 2.07 -17.10
C ILE A 124 -2.27 0.56 -17.39
N ASP A 125 -3.09 0.06 -18.29
CA ASP A 125 -3.12 -1.38 -18.61
C ASP A 125 -1.82 -1.84 -19.27
N THR A 126 -1.26 -1.07 -20.21
CA THR A 126 0.06 -1.35 -20.81
C THR A 126 1.18 -1.34 -19.75
N ARG A 127 1.09 -0.41 -18.79
CA ARG A 127 2.03 -0.32 -17.67
C ARG A 127 1.93 -1.54 -16.76
N LEU A 128 0.72 -1.97 -16.44
CA LEU A 128 0.47 -3.15 -15.61
C LEU A 128 0.88 -4.45 -16.30
N ASP A 129 0.63 -4.59 -17.61
CA ASP A 129 1.07 -5.74 -18.41
C ASP A 129 2.60 -5.85 -18.48
N SER A 130 3.29 -4.73 -18.38
CA SER A 130 4.76 -4.64 -18.36
C SER A 130 5.28 -4.07 -17.04
N ARG A 131 4.68 -4.45 -15.92
CA ARG A 131 4.92 -3.87 -14.58
C ARG A 131 6.41 -3.89 -14.19
N PHE A 132 7.17 -4.90 -14.59
CA PHE A 132 8.61 -4.99 -14.37
C PHE A 132 9.40 -3.86 -15.03
N LEU A 133 8.94 -3.34 -16.19
CA LEU A 133 9.52 -2.15 -16.83
C LEU A 133 9.01 -0.85 -16.20
N ASP A 134 7.73 -0.81 -15.85
CA ASP A 134 7.11 0.34 -15.19
C ASP A 134 7.79 0.65 -13.85
N LEU A 135 8.10 -0.38 -13.05
CA LEU A 135 8.83 -0.27 -11.78
C LEU A 135 10.28 0.22 -11.93
N ARG A 136 10.81 0.27 -13.14
CA ARG A 136 12.15 0.87 -13.41
C ARG A 136 12.11 2.39 -13.47
N LYS A 137 10.93 3.00 -13.51
CA LYS A 137 10.73 4.44 -13.38
C LYS A 137 10.85 4.85 -11.92
N ALA A 138 11.59 5.92 -11.66
CA ALA A 138 11.84 6.37 -10.29
C ALA A 138 10.56 6.74 -9.54
N ASN A 139 9.65 7.49 -10.19
CA ASN A 139 8.36 7.88 -9.62
C ASN A 139 7.48 6.67 -9.26
N ILE A 140 7.46 5.62 -10.09
CA ILE A 140 6.67 4.41 -9.82
C ILE A 140 7.30 3.58 -8.70
N SER A 141 8.62 3.39 -8.71
CA SER A 141 9.30 2.66 -7.64
C SER A 141 9.21 3.36 -6.29
N SER A 142 9.16 4.69 -6.28
CA SER A 142 9.01 5.50 -5.06
C SER A 142 7.71 5.20 -4.32
N ILE A 143 6.60 4.95 -5.03
CA ILE A 143 5.31 4.55 -4.43
C ILE A 143 5.49 3.31 -3.55
N PHE A 144 6.22 2.30 -4.04
CA PHE A 144 6.40 1.03 -3.32
C PHE A 144 7.46 1.13 -2.20
N LYS A 145 8.42 2.03 -2.32
CA LYS A 145 9.36 2.33 -1.22
C LYS A 145 8.62 3.02 -0.07
N ILE A 146 7.78 4.02 -0.37
CA ILE A 146 6.90 4.68 0.61
C ILE A 146 5.97 3.66 1.26
N LYS A 147 5.30 2.80 0.48
CA LYS A 147 4.44 1.74 1.00
C LYS A 147 5.19 0.76 1.91
N SER A 148 6.42 0.41 1.55
CA SER A 148 7.28 -0.45 2.38
C SER A 148 7.63 0.21 3.72
N GLN A 149 7.99 1.50 3.70
CA GLN A 149 8.25 2.25 4.93
C GLN A 149 6.99 2.40 5.78
N MET A 150 5.83 2.66 5.17
CA MET A 150 4.54 2.69 5.86
C MET A 150 4.30 1.39 6.67
N PHE A 151 4.46 0.21 6.07
CA PHE A 151 4.30 -1.04 6.78
C PHE A 151 5.32 -1.24 7.90
N HIS A 152 6.55 -0.78 7.70
CA HIS A 152 7.58 -0.84 8.75
C HIS A 152 7.19 0.01 9.95
N THR A 153 6.85 1.27 9.73
CA THR A 153 6.42 2.20 10.78
C THR A 153 5.17 1.70 11.51
N ILE A 154 4.17 1.14 10.80
CA ILE A 154 2.96 0.61 11.41
C ILE A 154 3.27 -0.58 12.33
N ARG A 155 4.17 -1.50 11.93
CA ARG A 155 4.58 -2.60 12.81
C ARG A 155 5.31 -2.10 14.06
N ASP A 156 6.26 -1.19 13.89
CA ASP A 156 6.98 -0.60 15.02
C ASP A 156 6.00 0.06 16.00
N PHE A 157 5.07 0.87 15.48
CA PHE A 157 4.03 1.50 16.29
C PHE A 157 3.22 0.48 17.11
N PHE A 158 2.76 -0.60 16.50
CA PHE A 158 1.97 -1.61 17.20
C PHE A 158 2.79 -2.35 18.26
N TYR A 159 4.02 -2.75 17.95
CA TYR A 159 4.90 -3.42 18.93
C TYR A 159 5.23 -2.52 20.12
N GLU A 160 5.51 -1.25 19.88
CA GLU A 160 5.78 -0.27 20.93
C GLU A 160 4.56 0.00 21.82
N ASN A 161 3.34 -0.17 21.30
CA ASN A 161 2.08 -0.01 22.03
C ASN A 161 1.51 -1.32 22.59
N GLY A 162 2.31 -2.40 22.59
CA GLY A 162 1.98 -3.67 23.23
C GLY A 162 1.00 -4.54 22.47
N PHE A 163 0.83 -4.33 21.17
CA PHE A 163 0.03 -5.22 20.31
C PHE A 163 0.83 -6.44 19.87
N VAL A 164 0.14 -7.57 19.73
CA VAL A 164 0.70 -8.82 19.22
C VAL A 164 0.28 -9.02 17.76
N GLU A 165 1.24 -9.21 16.84
CA GLU A 165 0.92 -9.53 15.45
C GLU A 165 0.37 -10.95 15.35
N ILE A 166 -0.80 -11.11 14.73
CA ILE A 166 -1.46 -12.39 14.50
C ILE A 166 -1.63 -12.64 13.00
N ASN A 167 -1.87 -13.90 12.65
CA ASN A 167 -2.20 -14.30 11.28
C ASN A 167 -3.44 -15.18 11.32
N THR A 168 -4.51 -14.70 10.69
CA THR A 168 -5.78 -15.41 10.64
C THR A 168 -5.94 -16.21 9.34
N PRO A 169 -6.75 -17.29 9.34
CA PRO A 169 -7.02 -18.03 8.12
C PRO A 169 -7.65 -17.16 7.02
N LYS A 170 -7.21 -17.37 5.77
CA LYS A 170 -7.81 -16.73 4.59
C LYS A 170 -8.74 -17.69 3.81
N LEU A 171 -8.76 -18.97 4.21
CA LEU A 171 -9.72 -19.96 3.76
C LEU A 171 -10.79 -20.09 4.83
N VAL A 172 -12.03 -19.74 4.52
CA VAL A 172 -13.14 -19.71 5.46
C VAL A 172 -14.30 -20.58 4.97
N ALA A 173 -15.04 -21.16 5.94
CA ALA A 173 -16.15 -22.05 5.64
C ALA A 173 -17.47 -21.31 5.34
N SER A 174 -17.57 -20.05 5.72
CA SER A 174 -18.77 -19.21 5.55
C SER A 174 -18.40 -17.74 5.46
N ALA A 175 -19.36 -16.92 5.00
CA ALA A 175 -19.20 -15.46 5.02
C ALA A 175 -18.97 -14.93 6.44
N THR A 176 -18.11 -13.92 6.55
CA THR A 176 -17.81 -13.26 7.82
C THR A 176 -18.76 -12.09 8.12
N GLU A 177 -19.33 -11.44 7.10
CA GLU A 177 -20.04 -10.16 7.24
C GLU A 177 -21.34 -10.04 6.42
N GLY A 178 -22.01 -11.15 6.12
CA GLY A 178 -23.32 -11.06 5.45
C GLY A 178 -23.42 -11.67 4.05
N GLY A 179 -22.38 -12.29 3.53
CA GLY A 179 -22.49 -13.27 2.45
C GLY A 179 -22.50 -12.77 1.02
N THR A 180 -22.40 -11.47 0.77
CA THR A 180 -22.23 -10.92 -0.58
C THR A 180 -20.74 -10.80 -0.94
N GLU A 181 -20.41 -10.82 -2.23
CA GLU A 181 -19.06 -10.56 -2.76
C GLU A 181 -17.97 -11.54 -2.28
N LEU A 182 -18.32 -12.83 -2.17
CA LEU A 182 -17.40 -13.90 -1.83
C LEU A 182 -16.82 -14.56 -3.08
N PHE A 183 -15.51 -14.85 -3.05
CA PHE A 183 -14.90 -15.77 -4.01
C PHE A 183 -15.05 -17.21 -3.51
N PRO A 184 -15.90 -18.04 -4.13
CA PRO A 184 -15.99 -19.47 -3.80
C PRO A 184 -14.76 -20.20 -4.31
N ILE A 185 -14.30 -21.15 -3.52
CA ILE A 185 -13.19 -22.05 -3.87
C ILE A 185 -13.56 -23.50 -3.56
N THR A 186 -12.96 -24.43 -4.27
CA THR A 186 -13.05 -25.85 -3.95
C THR A 186 -12.01 -26.20 -2.88
N TYR A 187 -12.45 -26.67 -1.72
CA TYR A 187 -11.59 -27.14 -0.65
C TYR A 187 -11.80 -28.65 -0.44
N PHE A 188 -11.01 -29.45 -1.17
CA PHE A 188 -11.22 -30.90 -1.29
C PHE A 188 -12.66 -31.19 -1.77
N GLU A 189 -13.47 -31.92 -1.01
CA GLU A 189 -14.87 -32.27 -1.33
C GLU A 189 -15.88 -31.24 -0.79
N LYS A 190 -15.43 -30.09 -0.32
CA LYS A 190 -16.27 -29.05 0.28
C LYS A 190 -16.11 -27.73 -0.48
N GLU A 191 -17.13 -26.91 -0.41
CA GLU A 191 -17.04 -25.50 -0.76
C GLU A 191 -16.43 -24.72 0.40
N ALA A 192 -15.57 -23.76 0.07
CA ALA A 192 -15.00 -22.77 0.98
C ALA A 192 -14.95 -21.41 0.26
N PHE A 193 -14.52 -20.39 0.96
CA PHE A 193 -14.44 -19.04 0.42
C PHE A 193 -13.11 -18.38 0.79
N LEU A 194 -12.69 -17.39 0.00
CA LEU A 194 -11.61 -16.49 0.40
C LEU A 194 -12.14 -15.46 1.40
N GLY A 195 -11.38 -15.20 2.47
CA GLY A 195 -11.78 -14.33 3.58
C GLY A 195 -11.86 -12.85 3.18
N GLN A 196 -12.98 -12.20 3.48
CA GLN A 196 -13.21 -10.78 3.22
C GLN A 196 -12.54 -9.86 4.25
N SER A 197 -12.36 -10.35 5.48
CA SER A 197 -11.67 -9.66 6.57
C SER A 197 -11.28 -10.64 7.69
N PRO A 198 -10.39 -10.28 8.61
CA PRO A 198 -10.09 -11.06 9.81
C PRO A 198 -11.09 -10.81 10.95
N GLN A 199 -12.20 -10.09 10.74
CA GLN A 199 -13.05 -9.51 11.77
C GLN A 199 -13.45 -10.48 12.88
N LEU A 200 -14.02 -11.64 12.53
CA LEU A 200 -14.48 -12.60 13.55
C LEU A 200 -13.31 -13.21 14.34
N TYR A 201 -12.18 -13.43 13.68
CA TYR A 201 -11.00 -14.00 14.32
C TYR A 201 -10.33 -13.03 15.29
N LYS A 202 -10.14 -11.76 14.91
CA LYS A 202 -9.55 -10.76 15.80
C LYS A 202 -10.41 -10.53 17.05
N GLN A 203 -11.74 -10.58 16.93
CA GLN A 203 -12.64 -10.53 18.08
C GLN A 203 -12.56 -11.80 18.97
N ILE A 204 -12.47 -13.01 18.37
CA ILE A 204 -12.24 -14.24 19.12
C ILE A 204 -10.96 -14.14 19.98
N MET A 205 -9.89 -13.51 19.42
CA MET A 205 -8.63 -13.33 20.13
C MET A 205 -8.76 -12.49 21.40
N MET A 206 -9.74 -11.61 21.49
CA MET A 206 -10.00 -10.82 22.71
C MET A 206 -10.37 -11.69 23.91
N SER A 207 -11.02 -12.84 23.67
CA SER A 207 -11.31 -13.82 24.74
C SER A 207 -10.11 -14.69 25.13
N SER A 208 -8.98 -14.58 24.44
CA SER A 208 -7.78 -15.41 24.67
C SER A 208 -6.84 -14.85 25.74
N GLY A 209 -7.01 -13.60 26.17
CA GLY A 209 -6.12 -12.90 27.09
C GLY A 209 -4.89 -12.27 26.41
N MET A 210 -4.87 -12.15 25.08
CA MET A 210 -3.82 -11.39 24.37
C MET A 210 -4.00 -9.87 24.44
N ASP A 211 -5.13 -9.40 24.93
CA ASP A 211 -5.56 -8.01 25.14
C ASP A 211 -5.53 -7.13 23.88
N LYS A 212 -4.43 -7.06 23.15
CA LYS A 212 -4.26 -6.22 21.97
C LYS A 212 -3.63 -7.02 20.84
N VAL A 213 -4.31 -7.09 19.70
CA VAL A 213 -3.81 -7.81 18.53
C VAL A 213 -3.89 -6.94 17.27
N PHE A 214 -2.99 -7.19 16.33
CA PHE A 214 -3.08 -6.62 14.99
C PHE A 214 -2.72 -7.64 13.91
N GLU A 215 -3.21 -7.44 12.71
CA GLU A 215 -2.87 -8.20 11.51
C GLU A 215 -2.66 -7.25 10.33
N ILE A 216 -1.60 -7.47 9.57
CA ILE A 216 -1.43 -6.89 8.22
C ILE A 216 -1.56 -8.05 7.24
N GLY A 217 -2.70 -8.16 6.59
CA GLY A 217 -3.04 -9.34 5.81
C GLY A 217 -3.87 -9.07 4.57
N GLN A 218 -3.82 -10.03 3.64
CA GLN A 218 -4.63 -9.99 2.43
C GLN A 218 -6.10 -10.24 2.76
N ILE A 219 -6.96 -9.50 2.05
CA ILE A 219 -8.41 -9.67 2.04
C ILE A 219 -8.90 -9.79 0.60
N PHE A 220 -10.03 -10.46 0.41
CA PHE A 220 -10.57 -10.79 -0.90
C PHE A 220 -12.05 -10.38 -0.96
N ARG A 221 -12.40 -9.52 -1.91
CA ARG A 221 -13.77 -9.06 -2.12
C ARG A 221 -14.13 -9.21 -3.58
N ALA A 222 -15.17 -9.98 -3.89
CA ALA A 222 -15.64 -10.19 -5.26
C ALA A 222 -16.50 -9.00 -5.76
N GLU A 223 -15.97 -7.79 -5.59
CA GLU A 223 -16.65 -6.57 -6.01
C GLU A 223 -16.90 -6.56 -7.52
N GLU A 224 -18.13 -6.32 -7.93
CA GLU A 224 -18.53 -6.32 -9.33
C GLU A 224 -18.21 -5.02 -10.06
N HIS A 225 -17.93 -3.95 -9.32
CA HIS A 225 -17.70 -2.62 -9.85
C HIS A 225 -16.22 -2.34 -10.09
N ASP A 226 -15.87 -1.97 -11.33
CA ASP A 226 -14.53 -1.47 -11.67
C ASP A 226 -14.42 0.01 -11.30
N THR A 227 -13.79 0.30 -10.17
CA THR A 227 -13.61 1.66 -9.67
C THR A 227 -12.13 1.98 -9.42
N LEU A 228 -11.81 3.25 -9.29
CA LEU A 228 -10.44 3.70 -8.97
C LEU A 228 -10.05 3.49 -7.49
N ARG A 229 -10.98 2.99 -6.64
CA ARG A 229 -10.82 2.89 -5.18
C ARG A 229 -10.99 1.47 -4.63
N HIS A 230 -11.29 0.48 -5.48
CA HIS A 230 -11.56 -0.89 -5.08
C HIS A 230 -10.72 -1.89 -5.88
N LEU A 231 -10.32 -2.94 -5.21
CA LEU A 231 -9.63 -4.12 -5.77
C LEU A 231 -10.27 -5.38 -5.20
N ASN A 232 -10.20 -6.47 -5.97
CA ASN A 232 -10.68 -7.76 -5.50
C ASN A 232 -9.72 -8.46 -4.53
N GLU A 233 -8.44 -8.07 -4.55
CA GLU A 233 -7.41 -8.48 -3.60
C GLU A 233 -6.70 -7.24 -3.08
N ALA A 234 -6.76 -7.00 -1.79
CA ALA A 234 -6.21 -5.83 -1.12
C ALA A 234 -5.52 -6.21 0.19
N ILE A 235 -4.76 -5.29 0.77
CA ILE A 235 -4.16 -5.47 2.09
C ILE A 235 -4.95 -4.65 3.10
N SER A 236 -5.39 -5.32 4.17
CA SER A 236 -5.99 -4.69 5.33
C SER A 236 -5.00 -4.65 6.49
N ILE A 237 -5.02 -3.55 7.24
CA ILE A 237 -4.35 -3.39 8.53
C ILE A 237 -5.45 -3.38 9.56
N ASP A 238 -5.51 -4.42 10.38
CA ASP A 238 -6.57 -4.65 11.34
C ASP A 238 -6.02 -4.59 12.77
N ALA A 239 -6.74 -3.95 13.68
CA ALA A 239 -6.42 -3.93 15.09
C ALA A 239 -7.69 -4.19 15.93
N GLU A 240 -7.52 -4.86 17.06
CA GLU A 240 -8.57 -5.10 18.04
C GLU A 240 -7.96 -5.08 19.44
N ALA A 241 -8.64 -4.46 20.41
CA ALA A 241 -8.15 -4.34 21.79
C ALA A 241 -9.27 -4.55 22.81
N SER A 242 -8.96 -5.37 23.84
CA SER A 242 -9.82 -5.60 25.00
C SER A 242 -9.79 -4.41 25.95
N PHE A 243 -10.90 -4.19 26.65
CA PHE A 243 -11.07 -3.13 27.66
C PHE A 243 -10.86 -1.72 27.11
N MET A 244 -11.06 -1.54 25.80
CA MET A 244 -11.03 -0.27 25.07
C MET A 244 -12.38 -0.07 24.34
N ASP A 245 -12.72 1.19 24.10
CA ASP A 245 -13.90 1.60 23.35
C ASP A 245 -13.54 2.31 22.03
N ASP A 246 -14.53 2.86 21.33
CA ASP A 246 -14.35 3.59 20.09
C ASP A 246 -13.49 4.84 20.25
N VAL A 247 -13.56 5.52 21.39
CA VAL A 247 -12.76 6.72 21.67
C VAL A 247 -11.28 6.35 21.79
N ASP A 248 -10.98 5.30 22.55
CA ASP A 248 -9.61 4.78 22.71
C ASP A 248 -9.03 4.32 21.36
N MET A 249 -9.83 3.61 20.57
CA MET A 249 -9.38 3.08 19.29
C MET A 249 -9.26 4.15 18.20
N MET A 250 -10.04 5.23 18.24
CA MET A 250 -9.82 6.42 17.42
C MET A 250 -8.48 7.09 17.78
N GLU A 251 -8.13 7.17 19.07
CA GLU A 251 -6.83 7.72 19.50
C GLU A 251 -5.66 6.87 19.01
N VAL A 252 -5.75 5.53 19.12
CA VAL A 252 -4.74 4.62 18.57
C VAL A 252 -4.56 4.84 17.07
N LEU A 253 -5.66 4.95 16.32
CA LEU A 253 -5.63 5.16 14.87
C LEU A 253 -5.05 6.52 14.50
N ASN A 254 -5.46 7.58 15.18
CA ASN A 254 -4.93 8.94 15.04
C ASN A 254 -3.40 8.96 15.19
N ASN A 255 -2.92 8.38 16.30
CA ASN A 255 -1.50 8.34 16.62
C ASN A 255 -0.70 7.51 15.61
N MET A 256 -1.23 6.37 15.16
CA MET A 256 -0.61 5.54 14.13
C MET A 256 -0.47 6.29 12.80
N ILE A 257 -1.53 6.91 12.30
CA ILE A 257 -1.51 7.67 11.04
C ILE A 257 -0.52 8.83 11.11
N LYS A 258 -0.53 9.57 12.22
CA LYS A 258 0.38 10.69 12.45
C LYS A 258 1.84 10.24 12.46
N GLN A 259 2.16 9.12 13.15
CA GLN A 259 3.51 8.57 13.18
C GLN A 259 3.96 8.13 11.77
N VAL A 260 3.07 7.50 11.00
CA VAL A 260 3.35 7.11 9.61
C VAL A 260 3.70 8.34 8.77
N ILE A 261 2.95 9.43 8.88
CA ILE A 261 3.20 10.64 8.11
C ILE A 261 4.53 11.28 8.50
N ILE A 262 4.84 11.34 9.80
CA ILE A 262 6.13 11.87 10.31
C ILE A 262 7.30 11.05 9.73
N ASP A 263 7.24 9.73 9.88
CA ASP A 263 8.30 8.81 9.41
C ASP A 263 8.51 8.86 7.90
N ILE A 264 7.43 8.97 7.12
CA ILE A 264 7.53 9.05 5.66
C ILE A 264 8.16 10.38 5.24
N ASN A 265 7.76 11.49 5.84
CA ASN A 265 8.37 12.80 5.56
C ASN A 265 9.88 12.81 5.90
N GLU A 266 10.29 12.14 6.98
CA GLU A 266 11.67 12.04 7.38
C GLU A 266 12.48 11.04 6.56
N LYS A 267 11.97 9.80 6.42
CA LYS A 267 12.74 8.67 5.87
C LYS A 267 12.59 8.49 4.36
N CYS A 268 11.52 9.06 3.74
CA CYS A 268 11.20 8.94 2.32
C CYS A 268 11.15 10.30 1.60
N SER A 269 11.86 11.30 2.09
CA SER A 269 11.88 12.65 1.49
C SER A 269 12.34 12.64 0.02
N ASP A 270 13.33 11.82 -0.33
CA ASP A 270 13.82 11.65 -1.71
C ASP A 270 12.71 11.08 -2.61
N GLU A 271 11.96 10.09 -2.13
CA GLU A 271 10.84 9.47 -2.81
C GLU A 271 9.67 10.44 -3.00
N LEU A 272 9.30 11.19 -1.95
CA LEU A 272 8.27 12.23 -2.02
C LEU A 272 8.63 13.32 -3.03
N ASN A 273 9.86 13.79 -3.01
CA ASN A 273 10.36 14.76 -4.01
C ASN A 273 10.28 14.19 -5.43
N THR A 274 10.61 12.90 -5.60
CA THR A 274 10.60 12.22 -6.92
C THR A 274 9.18 12.11 -7.49
N ILE A 275 8.18 11.87 -6.65
CA ILE A 275 6.77 11.82 -7.08
C ILE A 275 6.11 13.21 -7.11
N GLY A 276 6.76 14.23 -6.54
CA GLY A 276 6.23 15.60 -6.47
C GLY A 276 5.02 15.73 -5.55
N HIS A 277 5.00 14.99 -4.44
CA HIS A 277 3.90 14.99 -3.47
C HIS A 277 4.40 15.44 -2.10
N GLU A 278 3.61 16.29 -1.44
CA GLU A 278 3.84 16.75 -0.07
C GLU A 278 2.70 16.26 0.82
N ILE A 279 3.05 15.72 1.98
CA ILE A 279 2.08 15.28 2.97
C ILE A 279 2.21 16.17 4.20
N PRO A 280 1.25 17.08 4.44
CA PRO A 280 1.28 17.91 5.65
C PRO A 280 1.08 17.04 6.88
N ILE A 281 1.78 17.36 7.97
CA ILE A 281 1.50 16.75 9.26
C ILE A 281 0.12 17.25 9.70
N PRO A 282 -0.85 16.34 9.96
CA PRO A 282 -2.21 16.74 10.28
C PRO A 282 -2.30 17.39 11.68
N GLU A 283 -3.35 18.15 11.88
CA GLU A 283 -3.74 18.63 13.21
C GLU A 283 -4.00 17.46 14.16
N ASP A 284 -3.83 17.69 15.45
CA ASP A 284 -3.93 16.67 16.49
C ASP A 284 -4.79 17.17 17.65
N PRO A 285 -5.86 16.50 18.06
CA PRO A 285 -6.46 15.29 17.42
C PRO A 285 -7.21 15.60 16.11
N PHE A 286 -7.44 14.57 15.29
CA PHE A 286 -8.28 14.72 14.09
C PHE A 286 -9.69 15.19 14.48
N PRO A 287 -10.30 16.09 13.70
CA PRO A 287 -11.67 16.54 13.93
C PRO A 287 -12.66 15.36 13.94
N LYS A 288 -13.74 15.49 14.69
CA LYS A 288 -14.85 14.55 14.70
C LYS A 288 -16.08 15.24 14.13
N VAL A 289 -16.80 14.52 13.28
CA VAL A 289 -18.10 14.91 12.72
C VAL A 289 -19.07 13.79 13.05
N THR A 290 -20.18 14.07 13.69
CA THR A 290 -21.23 13.07 13.90
C THR A 290 -21.97 12.80 12.59
N TYR A 291 -22.62 11.65 12.49
CA TYR A 291 -23.44 11.32 11.32
C TYR A 291 -24.58 12.33 11.12
N ASP A 292 -25.19 12.85 12.20
CA ASP A 292 -26.22 13.89 12.11
C ASP A 292 -25.65 15.19 11.48
N GLU A 293 -24.50 15.65 11.95
CA GLU A 293 -23.81 16.82 11.38
C GLU A 293 -23.42 16.57 9.91
N ALA A 294 -23.02 15.35 9.56
CA ALA A 294 -22.68 14.98 8.18
C ALA A 294 -23.91 15.07 7.27
N VAL A 295 -25.08 14.59 7.68
CA VAL A 295 -26.35 14.72 6.95
C VAL A 295 -26.69 16.19 6.74
N ASP A 296 -26.55 17.03 7.77
CA ASP A 296 -26.82 18.47 7.69
C ASP A 296 -25.85 19.16 6.70
N ILE A 297 -24.57 18.86 6.77
CA ILE A 297 -23.53 19.38 5.85
C ILE A 297 -23.87 18.99 4.41
N VAL A 298 -24.12 17.72 4.14
CA VAL A 298 -24.41 17.18 2.80
C VAL A 298 -25.64 17.86 2.20
N ASN A 299 -26.75 17.93 2.95
CA ASN A 299 -27.98 18.55 2.53
C ASN A 299 -27.82 20.08 2.30
N SER A 300 -27.00 20.76 3.10
CA SER A 300 -26.69 22.17 2.92
C SER A 300 -25.95 22.48 1.61
N LYS A 301 -25.23 21.47 1.07
CA LYS A 301 -24.54 21.56 -0.22
C LYS A 301 -25.43 21.19 -1.42
N GLY A 302 -26.70 20.89 -1.19
CA GLY A 302 -27.67 20.56 -2.24
C GLY A 302 -27.58 19.10 -2.72
N VAL A 303 -26.96 18.21 -1.94
CA VAL A 303 -26.96 16.76 -2.15
C VAL A 303 -28.03 16.18 -1.23
N GLU A 304 -29.09 15.58 -1.79
CA GLU A 304 -30.15 14.97 -1.00
C GLU A 304 -29.63 13.69 -0.30
N MET A 305 -29.80 13.62 1.00
CA MET A 305 -29.46 12.50 1.85
C MET A 305 -30.46 12.37 2.99
N GLU A 306 -31.12 11.21 3.12
CA GLU A 306 -31.99 10.91 4.23
C GLU A 306 -31.19 10.30 5.40
N TRP A 307 -31.69 10.54 6.62
CA TRP A 307 -31.07 9.92 7.79
C TRP A 307 -31.24 8.40 7.77
N GLY A 308 -30.16 7.66 7.95
CA GLY A 308 -30.14 6.20 7.90
C GLY A 308 -29.57 5.62 6.61
N GLU A 309 -29.26 6.43 5.63
CA GLU A 309 -28.60 6.02 4.38
C GLU A 309 -27.08 5.96 4.54
N ASP A 310 -26.42 5.13 3.73
CA ASP A 310 -24.95 5.17 3.60
C ASP A 310 -24.52 6.38 2.74
N LEU A 311 -23.28 6.86 2.91
CA LEU A 311 -22.77 7.97 2.15
C LEU A 311 -22.61 7.61 0.65
N SER A 312 -23.36 8.30 -0.20
CA SER A 312 -23.10 8.25 -1.64
C SER A 312 -21.79 8.98 -1.98
N ARG A 313 -21.20 8.71 -3.14
CA ARG A 313 -19.98 9.42 -3.61
C ARG A 313 -20.17 10.94 -3.65
N ALA A 314 -21.37 11.41 -3.94
CA ALA A 314 -21.69 12.84 -3.95
C ALA A 314 -21.70 13.39 -2.52
N ALA A 315 -22.22 12.62 -1.57
CA ALA A 315 -22.21 12.95 -0.13
C ALA A 315 -20.79 12.96 0.44
N GLU A 316 -19.99 11.92 0.17
CA GLU A 316 -18.56 11.89 0.53
C GLU A 316 -17.82 13.12 0.02
N LYS A 317 -18.05 13.49 -1.25
CA LYS A 317 -17.42 14.67 -1.85
C LYS A 317 -17.86 15.96 -1.17
N ALA A 318 -19.15 16.16 -0.93
CA ALA A 318 -19.67 17.36 -0.28
C ALA A 318 -19.12 17.51 1.15
N LEU A 319 -19.00 16.39 1.87
CA LEU A 319 -18.45 16.33 3.22
C LEU A 319 -16.95 16.63 3.20
N GLY A 320 -16.17 15.96 2.35
CA GLY A 320 -14.74 16.17 2.20
C GLY A 320 -14.36 17.59 1.74
N ASP A 321 -15.10 18.17 0.80
CA ASP A 321 -14.91 19.57 0.35
C ASP A 321 -15.18 20.58 1.50
N THR A 322 -15.91 20.17 2.55
CA THR A 322 -16.27 21.05 3.67
C THR A 322 -15.33 20.88 4.86
N VAL A 323 -15.01 19.65 5.24
CA VAL A 323 -14.18 19.33 6.41
C VAL A 323 -12.70 19.34 6.03
N GLY A 324 -12.33 18.61 4.98
CA GLY A 324 -10.98 18.49 4.46
C GLY A 324 -10.00 17.72 5.35
N GLY A 325 -8.96 17.14 4.76
CA GLY A 325 -7.92 16.43 5.49
C GLY A 325 -8.44 15.18 6.22
N PHE A 326 -7.76 14.81 7.33
CA PHE A 326 -8.17 13.70 8.16
C PHE A 326 -9.26 14.11 9.15
N TYR A 327 -10.35 13.33 9.21
CA TYR A 327 -11.41 13.49 10.22
C TYR A 327 -12.11 12.16 10.49
N PHE A 328 -12.69 12.02 11.70
CA PHE A 328 -13.55 10.89 12.07
C PHE A 328 -15.01 11.24 11.82
N LEU A 329 -15.72 10.30 11.18
CA LEU A 329 -17.17 10.31 11.10
C LEU A 329 -17.71 9.31 12.12
N THR A 330 -18.56 9.76 13.06
CA THR A 330 -18.94 8.99 14.25
C THR A 330 -20.46 8.85 14.36
N GLU A 331 -20.91 8.04 15.30
CA GLU A 331 -22.35 7.86 15.65
C GLU A 331 -23.22 7.40 14.46
N TRP A 332 -22.70 6.48 13.67
CA TRP A 332 -23.40 5.93 12.54
C TRP A 332 -24.72 5.25 12.90
N PRO A 333 -25.75 5.26 12.01
CA PRO A 333 -26.99 4.52 12.21
C PRO A 333 -26.72 3.01 12.41
N SER A 334 -27.28 2.45 13.48
CA SER A 334 -27.10 1.02 13.82
C SER A 334 -27.60 0.07 12.71
N ALA A 335 -28.63 0.48 11.98
CA ALA A 335 -29.25 -0.35 10.94
C ALA A 335 -28.35 -0.66 9.76
N ILE A 336 -27.40 0.24 9.44
CA ILE A 336 -26.48 0.07 8.30
C ILE A 336 -25.09 -0.46 8.70
N LYS A 337 -24.83 -0.64 10.00
CA LYS A 337 -23.56 -1.22 10.47
C LYS A 337 -23.72 -2.72 10.78
N PRO A 338 -22.62 -3.49 10.74
CA PRO A 338 -22.66 -4.94 10.99
C PRO A 338 -23.20 -5.33 12.37
N PHE A 339 -23.64 -6.57 12.51
CA PHE A 339 -24.28 -7.10 13.73
C PHE A 339 -23.41 -7.04 14.99
N TYR A 340 -22.10 -6.97 14.84
CA TYR A 340 -21.16 -6.94 15.97
C TYR A 340 -20.88 -5.53 16.52
N VAL A 341 -21.49 -4.50 15.96
CA VAL A 341 -21.29 -3.11 16.40
C VAL A 341 -22.21 -2.78 17.56
N MET A 342 -21.67 -2.14 18.62
CA MET A 342 -22.42 -1.76 19.82
C MET A 342 -23.32 -0.55 19.54
N PRO A 343 -24.65 -0.64 19.79
CA PRO A 343 -25.52 0.52 19.77
C PRO A 343 -25.20 1.49 20.90
N LEU A 344 -25.47 2.79 20.71
CA LEU A 344 -25.39 3.78 21.78
C LEU A 344 -26.48 3.53 22.83
N GLU A 345 -26.13 3.55 24.11
CA GLU A 345 -27.14 3.39 25.21
C GLU A 345 -28.15 4.53 25.23
N SER A 346 -27.71 5.75 24.89
CA SER A 346 -28.57 6.95 24.89
C SER A 346 -29.56 6.98 23.73
N ASP A 347 -29.19 6.42 22.58
CA ASP A 347 -30.02 6.32 21.38
C ASP A 347 -29.61 5.08 20.56
N PRO A 348 -30.28 3.93 20.74
CA PRO A 348 -29.95 2.68 20.07
C PRO A 348 -30.09 2.70 18.52
N LYS A 349 -30.69 3.74 17.96
CA LYS A 349 -30.69 3.94 16.50
C LYS A 349 -29.33 4.29 15.96
N LYS A 350 -28.46 4.81 16.82
CA LYS A 350 -27.05 5.14 16.55
C LYS A 350 -26.13 4.11 17.19
N SER A 351 -24.90 4.07 16.75
CA SER A 351 -23.91 3.11 17.20
C SER A 351 -22.57 3.76 17.53
N HIS A 352 -21.75 3.04 18.30
CA HIS A 352 -20.35 3.35 18.55
C HIS A 352 -19.43 3.04 17.35
N ALA A 353 -19.94 3.22 16.13
CA ALA A 353 -19.15 3.09 14.91
C ALA A 353 -18.48 4.40 14.53
N PHE A 354 -17.29 4.29 13.98
CA PHE A 354 -16.57 5.42 13.40
C PHE A 354 -15.85 5.01 12.11
N ASP A 355 -15.71 5.96 11.21
CA ASP A 355 -14.87 5.81 10.03
C ASP A 355 -13.82 6.93 10.01
N LEU A 356 -12.58 6.60 9.63
CA LEU A 356 -11.55 7.60 9.35
C LEU A 356 -11.61 7.98 7.88
N MET A 357 -11.84 9.25 7.62
CA MET A 357 -11.87 9.85 6.30
C MET A 357 -10.60 10.65 6.03
N TYR A 358 -10.20 10.71 4.76
CA TYR A 358 -9.28 11.71 4.24
C TYR A 358 -9.92 12.38 3.04
N ASP A 359 -10.23 13.67 3.16
CA ASP A 359 -11.08 14.37 2.19
C ASP A 359 -12.38 13.56 1.92
N ASN A 360 -12.53 13.04 0.72
CA ASN A 360 -13.69 12.24 0.31
C ASN A 360 -13.38 10.72 0.21
N LEU A 361 -12.33 10.24 0.88
CA LEU A 361 -11.91 8.85 0.84
C LEU A 361 -11.98 8.22 2.23
N GLU A 362 -12.81 7.20 2.39
CA GLU A 362 -12.79 6.35 3.57
C GLU A 362 -11.53 5.52 3.61
N LEU A 363 -10.75 5.65 4.69
CA LEU A 363 -9.52 4.89 4.94
C LEU A 363 -9.71 3.73 5.89
N SER A 364 -10.57 3.90 6.89
CA SER A 364 -10.76 2.93 7.96
C SER A 364 -12.20 2.94 8.44
N SER A 365 -12.67 1.76 8.87
CA SER A 365 -13.91 1.59 9.63
C SER A 365 -13.62 0.87 10.94
N GLY A 366 -14.22 1.36 12.04
CA GLY A 366 -14.03 0.84 13.37
C GLY A 366 -15.27 0.97 14.25
N ALA A 367 -15.26 0.32 15.40
CA ALA A 367 -16.35 0.42 16.39
C ALA A 367 -15.97 -0.18 17.75
N THR A 368 -16.71 0.22 18.80
CA THR A 368 -16.91 -0.62 19.98
C THR A 368 -17.77 -1.81 19.60
N ARG A 369 -17.40 -3.00 20.09
CA ARG A 369 -18.06 -4.25 19.73
C ARG A 369 -19.08 -4.68 20.79
N VAL A 370 -20.13 -5.35 20.34
CA VAL A 370 -21.01 -6.08 21.24
C VAL A 370 -20.22 -7.21 21.88
N HIS A 371 -20.17 -7.24 23.21
CA HIS A 371 -19.47 -8.28 23.96
C HIS A 371 -20.45 -9.19 24.75
N GLN A 372 -21.71 -8.78 24.91
CA GLN A 372 -22.73 -9.58 25.54
C GLN A 372 -23.30 -10.61 24.55
N TYR A 373 -23.26 -11.89 24.93
CA TYR A 373 -23.71 -13.00 24.08
C TYR A 373 -25.17 -12.85 23.63
N ASP A 374 -26.10 -12.54 24.55
CA ASP A 374 -27.52 -12.49 24.22
C ASP A 374 -27.85 -11.32 23.26
N LEU A 375 -27.24 -10.15 23.49
CA LEU A 375 -27.37 -9.00 22.57
C LEU A 375 -26.83 -9.32 21.21
N LEU A 376 -25.65 -10.00 21.13
CA LEU A 376 -25.02 -10.38 19.87
C LEU A 376 -25.89 -11.34 19.05
N VAL A 377 -26.52 -12.34 19.74
CA VAL A 377 -27.45 -13.27 19.08
C VAL A 377 -28.68 -12.52 18.56
N THR A 378 -29.25 -11.63 19.36
CA THR A 378 -30.40 -10.80 18.95
C THR A 378 -30.06 -9.99 17.70
N GLN A 379 -28.90 -9.33 17.66
CA GLN A 379 -28.51 -8.53 16.50
C GLN A 379 -28.22 -9.36 15.23
N ILE A 380 -27.75 -10.60 15.37
CA ILE A 380 -27.61 -11.53 14.24
C ILE A 380 -29.00 -11.89 13.69
N GLU A 381 -29.96 -12.21 14.56
CA GLU A 381 -31.34 -12.57 14.17
C GLU A 381 -32.09 -11.38 13.54
N GLU A 382 -31.95 -10.17 14.08
CA GLU A 382 -32.54 -8.93 13.53
C GLU A 382 -32.06 -8.59 12.10
N ARG A 383 -30.93 -9.15 11.68
CA ARG A 383 -30.38 -9.01 10.32
C ARG A 383 -30.66 -10.22 9.41
N ASP A 384 -31.65 -11.04 9.80
CA ASP A 384 -32.04 -12.26 9.07
C ASP A 384 -30.89 -13.27 8.89
N LEU A 385 -29.86 -13.22 9.77
CA LEU A 385 -28.75 -14.15 9.75
C LEU A 385 -28.99 -15.32 10.69
N ASN A 386 -28.49 -16.52 10.34
CA ASN A 386 -28.61 -17.70 11.19
C ASN A 386 -27.46 -17.75 12.22
N PRO A 387 -27.74 -17.64 13.56
CA PRO A 387 -26.70 -17.76 14.60
C PRO A 387 -25.91 -19.07 14.54
N GLY A 388 -26.51 -20.15 14.01
CA GLY A 388 -25.84 -21.44 13.84
C GLY A 388 -24.64 -21.39 12.91
N ALA A 389 -24.64 -20.50 11.93
CA ALA A 389 -23.49 -20.29 11.02
C ALA A 389 -22.28 -19.67 11.74
N PHE A 390 -22.51 -18.98 12.87
CA PHE A 390 -21.50 -18.30 13.68
C PHE A 390 -21.11 -19.09 14.95
N GLY A 391 -21.40 -20.40 14.99
CA GLY A 391 -21.25 -21.20 16.21
C GLY A 391 -19.87 -21.14 16.87
N SER A 392 -18.79 -21.18 16.10
CA SER A 392 -17.41 -21.06 16.60
C SER A 392 -17.11 -19.67 17.16
N TYR A 393 -17.57 -18.62 16.51
CA TYR A 393 -17.44 -17.23 16.92
C TYR A 393 -18.25 -16.98 18.20
N LEU A 394 -19.53 -17.30 18.22
CA LEU A 394 -20.43 -17.15 19.36
C LEU A 394 -19.97 -17.92 20.59
N LYS A 395 -19.24 -19.03 20.40
CA LYS A 395 -18.68 -19.81 21.51
C LYS A 395 -17.76 -18.98 22.38
N SER A 396 -16.91 -18.12 21.81
CA SER A 396 -15.99 -17.28 22.58
C SER A 396 -16.71 -16.29 23.50
N PHE A 397 -17.89 -15.81 23.08
CA PHE A 397 -18.71 -14.87 23.89
C PHE A 397 -19.36 -15.53 25.10
N LYS A 398 -19.63 -16.84 25.01
CA LYS A 398 -20.23 -17.59 26.17
C LYS A 398 -19.26 -17.76 27.31
N TYR A 399 -17.95 -17.67 27.08
CA TYR A 399 -16.94 -17.99 28.07
C TYR A 399 -16.12 -16.78 28.52
N GLY A 400 -16.72 -15.60 28.51
CA GLY A 400 -16.11 -14.41 29.09
C GLY A 400 -15.41 -13.53 28.06
N MET A 401 -16.15 -13.07 27.09
CA MET A 401 -15.70 -12.03 26.16
C MET A 401 -15.62 -10.68 26.87
N PRO A 402 -14.45 -10.02 26.95
CA PRO A 402 -14.35 -8.69 27.53
C PRO A 402 -14.98 -7.62 26.60
N PRO A 403 -15.37 -6.44 27.12
CA PRO A 403 -15.58 -5.28 26.27
C PRO A 403 -14.35 -5.06 25.38
N HIS A 404 -14.56 -4.75 24.10
CA HIS A 404 -13.48 -4.58 23.14
C HIS A 404 -13.90 -3.68 21.99
N ALA A 405 -12.92 -3.12 21.32
CA ALA A 405 -13.09 -2.27 20.15
C ALA A 405 -11.95 -2.48 19.17
N GLY A 406 -12.16 -2.06 17.93
CA GLY A 406 -11.15 -2.20 16.91
C GLY A 406 -11.53 -1.55 15.59
N TRP A 407 -10.63 -1.64 14.65
CA TRP A 407 -10.78 -1.06 13.31
C TRP A 407 -10.02 -1.86 12.23
N GLY A 408 -10.33 -1.58 10.98
CA GLY A 408 -9.59 -2.04 9.80
C GLY A 408 -9.27 -0.86 8.89
N VAL A 409 -8.02 -0.76 8.43
CA VAL A 409 -7.53 0.27 7.50
C VAL A 409 -7.18 -0.37 6.17
N GLY A 410 -7.67 0.18 5.06
CA GLY A 410 -7.24 -0.21 3.73
C GLY A 410 -5.83 0.31 3.42
N ALA A 411 -4.82 -0.57 3.46
CA ALA A 411 -3.42 -0.18 3.24
C ALA A 411 -3.18 0.47 1.87
N ASP A 412 -3.89 0.02 0.85
CA ASP A 412 -3.77 0.54 -0.50
C ASP A 412 -4.37 1.95 -0.62
N ARG A 413 -5.52 2.21 0.04
CA ARG A 413 -6.11 3.55 0.13
C ARG A 413 -5.21 4.51 0.93
N LEU A 414 -4.64 4.05 2.05
CA LEU A 414 -3.66 4.84 2.79
C LEU A 414 -2.44 5.17 1.92
N THR A 415 -1.95 4.20 1.13
CA THR A 415 -0.85 4.44 0.18
C THR A 415 -1.23 5.49 -0.88
N MET A 416 -2.49 5.52 -1.36
CA MET A 416 -2.94 6.58 -2.28
C MET A 416 -2.77 7.97 -1.65
N VAL A 417 -3.19 8.13 -0.41
CA VAL A 417 -3.04 9.41 0.33
C VAL A 417 -1.57 9.77 0.49
N LEU A 418 -0.74 8.82 0.93
CA LEU A 418 0.68 9.04 1.18
C LEU A 418 1.50 9.32 -0.09
N THR A 419 0.98 9.03 -1.26
CA THR A 419 1.70 9.19 -2.54
C THR A 419 1.01 10.12 -3.53
N GLY A 420 -0.20 10.58 -3.22
CA GLY A 420 -1.00 11.47 -4.09
C GLY A 420 -1.53 10.79 -5.36
N VAL A 421 -1.45 9.46 -5.47
CA VAL A 421 -1.98 8.75 -6.65
C VAL A 421 -3.50 8.59 -6.56
N ASN A 422 -4.18 8.76 -7.71
CA ASN A 422 -5.64 8.78 -7.77
C ASN A 422 -6.25 7.43 -8.21
N ASN A 423 -5.43 6.42 -8.47
CA ASN A 423 -5.88 5.11 -8.90
C ASN A 423 -5.23 4.03 -8.03
N ILE A 424 -6.05 3.29 -7.30
CA ILE A 424 -5.59 2.25 -6.36
C ILE A 424 -4.74 1.17 -7.04
N ARG A 425 -4.91 0.91 -8.35
CA ARG A 425 -4.07 -0.04 -9.10
C ARG A 425 -2.59 0.37 -9.12
N GLU A 426 -2.27 1.64 -8.93
CA GLU A 426 -0.90 2.13 -8.90
C GLU A 426 -0.20 1.81 -7.59
N THR A 427 -0.95 1.59 -6.50
CA THR A 427 -0.42 1.25 -5.17
C THR A 427 -0.15 -0.24 -4.97
N VAL A 428 -0.50 -1.08 -5.93
CA VAL A 428 -0.31 -2.54 -5.89
C VAL A 428 0.63 -2.99 -7.02
N LEU A 429 1.54 -3.91 -6.71
CA LEU A 429 2.50 -4.40 -7.70
C LEU A 429 1.80 -5.11 -8.86
N PHE A 430 0.88 -6.01 -8.54
CA PHE A 430 0.08 -6.79 -9.49
C PHE A 430 -1.38 -6.78 -9.04
N PRO A 431 -2.15 -5.72 -9.38
CA PRO A 431 -3.53 -5.58 -8.92
C PRO A 431 -4.44 -6.67 -9.48
N ARG A 432 -5.41 -7.07 -8.67
CA ARG A 432 -6.52 -7.95 -9.07
C ARG A 432 -7.81 -7.16 -9.00
N ASP A 433 -8.47 -7.08 -10.12
CA ASP A 433 -9.79 -6.48 -10.28
C ASP A 433 -10.68 -7.41 -11.11
N ARG A 434 -11.91 -7.02 -11.38
CA ARG A 434 -12.87 -7.83 -12.16
C ARG A 434 -12.32 -8.30 -13.51
N HIS A 435 -11.41 -7.57 -14.13
CA HIS A 435 -10.93 -7.82 -15.48
C HIS A 435 -9.49 -8.33 -15.52
N ARG A 436 -8.70 -8.09 -14.46
CA ARG A 436 -7.28 -8.41 -14.41
C ARG A 436 -6.98 -9.54 -13.43
N LEU A 437 -6.59 -10.70 -14.01
CA LEU A 437 -6.10 -11.85 -13.27
C LEU A 437 -4.61 -12.15 -13.57
N THR A 438 -4.07 -11.56 -14.63
CA THR A 438 -2.67 -11.69 -15.07
C THR A 438 -2.10 -10.33 -15.47
N PRO A 439 -0.79 -10.13 -15.44
CA PRO A 439 0.24 -10.79 -14.64
C PRO A 439 0.05 -10.59 -13.19
#